data_77d87a2cb84fb47544d6b099ca5e5d7a
#
_entry.id   77d87a2cb84fb47544d6b099ca5e5d7a
#
_cell.length_a   1.000
_cell.length_b   1.000
_cell.length_c   1.000
_cell.angle_alpha   90.00
_cell.angle_beta   90.00
_cell.angle_gamma   90.00
#
_symmetry.space_group_name_H-M   'P 1'
#
loop_
_entity.id
_entity.type
_entity.pdbx_description
1 polymer ?
#
loop_
_entity_poly.entity_id
_entity_poly.type
_entity_poly.pdbx_seq_one_letter_code
_entity_poly.pdbx_strand_id
1 'polypeptide(L)'
;MISFILLHQAMWKRYSAEFLGTFLMVLLGTGSVALGWSHLAVSITFGLAVLLAIMLFQPISGAHINPAVSIAFAAQGKLEQNALPGYIIAQVLGLSLIHI
;
A
#
# COMPACT_ATOMS: atom_id res chain seq x y z
N MET A 1 -16.34 -7.69 -23.84
CA MET A 1 -15.83 -6.30 -23.82
C MET A 1 -16.19 -5.56 -22.54
N ILE A 2 -17.43 -5.60 -22.09
CA ILE A 2 -17.85 -4.95 -20.83
C ILE A 2 -17.10 -5.54 -19.64
N SER A 3 -16.97 -6.87 -19.55
CA SER A 3 -16.23 -7.51 -18.47
C SER A 3 -14.75 -7.15 -18.46
N PHE A 4 -14.14 -6.94 -19.64
CA PHE A 4 -12.76 -6.46 -19.73
C PHE A 4 -12.64 -5.04 -19.19
N ILE A 5 -13.57 -4.15 -19.53
CA ILE A 5 -13.59 -2.77 -19.04
C ILE A 5 -13.75 -2.73 -17.52
N LEU A 6 -14.68 -3.53 -16.99
CA LEU A 6 -14.91 -3.60 -15.54
C LEU A 6 -13.70 -4.14 -14.80
N LEU A 7 -13.04 -5.17 -15.35
CA LEU A 7 -11.83 -5.73 -14.76
C LEU A 7 -10.71 -4.69 -14.74
N HIS A 8 -10.55 -3.95 -15.84
CA HIS A 8 -9.51 -2.91 -15.94
C HIS A 8 -9.74 -1.80 -14.91
N GLN A 9 -11.00 -1.35 -14.74
CA GLN A 9 -11.35 -0.36 -13.73
C GLN A 9 -11.09 -0.88 -12.32
N ALA A 10 -11.43 -2.15 -12.03
CA ALA A 10 -11.18 -2.76 -10.74
C ALA A 10 -9.67 -2.83 -10.43
N MET A 11 -8.85 -3.14 -11.43
CA MET A 11 -7.39 -3.18 -11.26
C MET A 11 -6.83 -1.78 -10.96
N TRP A 12 -7.29 -0.74 -11.65
CA TRP A 12 -6.86 0.63 -11.38
C TRP A 12 -7.23 1.09 -9.98
N LYS A 13 -8.42 0.73 -9.50
CA LYS A 13 -8.83 1.03 -8.12
C LYS A 13 -7.90 0.36 -7.12
N ARG A 14 -7.56 -0.89 -7.38
CA ARG A 14 -6.66 -1.66 -6.51
C ARG A 14 -5.25 -1.04 -6.48
N TYR A 15 -4.71 -0.72 -7.65
CA TYR A 15 -3.38 -0.09 -7.74
C TYR A 15 -3.38 1.30 -7.09
N SER A 16 -4.42 2.09 -7.30
CA SER A 16 -4.55 3.40 -6.64
C SER A 16 -4.60 3.28 -5.13
N ALA A 17 -5.31 2.28 -4.62
CA ALA A 17 -5.38 2.02 -3.18
C ALA A 17 -4.02 1.61 -2.61
N GLU A 18 -3.26 0.76 -3.32
CA GLU A 18 -1.91 0.38 -2.89
C GLU A 18 -0.96 1.57 -2.90
N PHE A 19 -1.05 2.42 -3.92
CA PHE A 19 -0.25 3.65 -4.00
C PHE A 19 -0.57 4.58 -2.83
N LEU A 20 -1.85 4.90 -2.62
CA LEU A 20 -2.28 5.83 -1.58
C LEU A 20 -2.03 5.29 -0.18
N GLY A 21 -2.26 3.99 0.03
CA GLY A 21 -2.02 3.36 1.33
C GLY A 21 -0.55 3.36 1.70
N THR A 22 0.32 3.01 0.75
CA THR A 22 1.77 3.03 0.96
C THR A 22 2.25 4.46 1.19
N PHE A 23 1.78 5.41 0.37
CA PHE A 23 2.11 6.82 0.53
C PHE A 23 1.71 7.33 1.91
N LEU A 24 0.49 7.04 2.35
CA LEU A 24 -0.01 7.46 3.65
C LEU A 24 0.85 6.91 4.79
N MET A 25 1.16 5.62 4.74
CA MET A 25 1.97 4.97 5.75
C MET A 25 3.35 5.61 5.86
N VAL A 26 4.02 5.80 4.72
CA VAL A 26 5.37 6.37 4.70
C VAL A 26 5.34 7.85 5.08
N LEU A 27 4.34 8.60 4.62
CA LEU A 27 4.21 10.02 4.96
C LEU A 27 4.10 10.21 6.47
N LEU A 28 3.20 9.49 7.12
CA LEU A 28 2.98 9.62 8.57
C LEU A 28 4.17 9.10 9.36
N GLY A 29 4.68 7.91 8.99
CA GLY A 29 5.80 7.30 9.69
C GLY A 29 7.08 8.10 9.58
N THR A 30 7.48 8.45 8.37
CA THR A 30 8.70 9.24 8.17
C THR A 30 8.53 10.69 8.61
N GLY A 31 7.32 11.23 8.52
CA GLY A 31 7.01 12.55 9.08
C GLY A 31 7.30 12.62 10.56
N SER A 32 6.95 11.58 11.33
CA SER A 32 7.26 11.52 12.76
C SER A 32 8.77 11.49 13.02
N VAL A 33 9.54 10.81 12.17
CA VAL A 33 11.00 10.81 12.23
C VAL A 33 11.53 12.23 11.97
N ALA A 34 11.04 12.88 10.93
CA ALA A 34 11.47 14.22 10.56
C ALA A 34 11.17 15.26 11.64
N LEU A 35 10.09 15.06 12.41
CA LEU A 35 9.75 15.91 13.54
C LEU A 35 10.58 15.61 14.78
N GLY A 36 11.46 14.64 14.72
CA GLY A 36 12.35 14.31 15.83
C GLY A 36 11.68 13.59 17.00
N TRP A 37 10.56 12.90 16.73
CA TRP A 37 9.85 12.18 17.79
C TRP A 37 10.68 11.00 18.29
N SER A 38 10.38 10.54 19.51
CA SER A 38 11.08 9.40 20.12
C SER A 38 10.88 8.11 19.32
N HIS A 39 11.78 7.14 19.52
CA HIS A 39 11.64 5.83 18.85
C HIS A 39 10.31 5.16 19.15
N LEU A 40 9.82 5.26 20.38
CA LEU A 40 8.52 4.71 20.76
C LEU A 40 7.40 5.43 20.00
N ALA A 41 7.40 6.76 19.96
CA ALA A 41 6.38 7.53 19.26
C ALA A 41 6.41 7.26 17.77
N VAL A 42 7.58 7.12 17.15
CA VAL A 42 7.73 6.78 15.74
C VAL A 42 7.14 5.39 15.46
N SER A 43 7.47 4.41 16.31
CA SER A 43 6.96 3.04 16.14
C SER A 43 5.43 2.99 16.25
N ILE A 44 4.86 3.70 17.21
CA ILE A 44 3.40 3.79 17.37
C ILE A 44 2.78 4.48 16.15
N THR A 45 3.40 5.54 15.65
CA THR A 45 2.92 6.27 14.47
C THR A 45 2.90 5.38 13.23
N PHE A 46 3.97 4.60 12.98
CA PHE A 46 3.98 3.64 11.87
C PHE A 46 2.87 2.60 12.04
N GLY A 47 2.70 2.04 13.23
CA GLY A 47 1.65 1.05 13.48
C GLY A 47 0.25 1.60 13.26
N LEU A 48 -0.02 2.81 13.74
CA LEU A 48 -1.30 3.47 13.54
C LEU A 48 -1.51 3.85 12.06
N ALA A 49 -0.46 4.25 11.35
CA ALA A 49 -0.54 4.56 9.93
C ALA A 49 -0.89 3.31 9.11
N VAL A 50 -0.28 2.17 9.44
CA VAL A 50 -0.62 0.88 8.80
C VAL A 50 -2.08 0.52 9.09
N LEU A 51 -2.52 0.65 10.34
CA LEU A 51 -3.90 0.38 10.71
C LEU A 51 -4.87 1.26 9.92
N LEU A 52 -4.59 2.55 9.83
CA LEU A 52 -5.42 3.49 9.07
C LEU A 52 -5.47 3.11 7.59
N ALA A 53 -4.33 2.79 6.99
CA ALA A 53 -4.27 2.37 5.58
C ALA A 53 -5.08 1.10 5.35
N ILE A 54 -5.00 0.13 6.25
CA ILE A 54 -5.79 -1.11 6.17
C ILE A 54 -7.28 -0.79 6.26
N MET A 55 -7.67 0.03 7.21
CA MET A 55 -9.08 0.39 7.39
C MET A 55 -9.66 1.09 6.16
N LEU A 56 -8.86 1.96 5.51
CA LEU A 56 -9.32 2.71 4.34
C LEU A 56 -9.31 1.87 3.06
N PHE A 57 -8.29 1.03 2.85
CA PHE A 57 -8.00 0.45 1.55
C PHE A 57 -8.16 -1.06 1.46
N GLN A 58 -8.29 -1.78 2.59
CA GLN A 58 -8.47 -3.23 2.56
C GLN A 58 -9.68 -3.66 1.71
N PRO A 59 -10.84 -2.99 1.78
CA PRO A 59 -11.98 -3.38 0.96
C PRO A 59 -11.74 -3.20 -0.54
N ILE A 60 -10.75 -2.40 -0.92
CA ILE A 60 -10.47 -2.09 -2.32
C ILE A 60 -9.37 -2.99 -2.88
N SER A 61 -8.22 -3.08 -2.19
CA SER A 61 -7.03 -3.77 -2.71
C SER A 61 -6.53 -4.91 -1.82
N GLY A 62 -7.05 -5.04 -0.61
CA GLY A 62 -6.49 -5.90 0.42
C GLY A 62 -5.45 -5.19 1.28
N ALA A 63 -5.07 -3.97 0.92
CA ALA A 63 -4.13 -3.12 1.66
C ALA A 63 -2.84 -3.86 2.01
N HIS A 64 -2.14 -4.36 1.00
CA HIS A 64 -0.83 -5.01 1.19
C HIS A 64 0.23 -4.00 1.61
N ILE A 65 0.27 -2.85 0.92
CA ILE A 65 1.12 -1.68 1.17
C ILE A 65 2.61 -2.02 1.36
N ASN A 66 3.02 -3.17 0.86
CA ASN A 66 4.39 -3.69 0.99
C ASN A 66 4.63 -4.75 -0.08
N PRO A 67 5.72 -4.63 -0.89
CA PRO A 67 6.01 -5.63 -1.91
C PRO A 67 6.17 -7.05 -1.37
N ALA A 68 6.81 -7.21 -0.21
CA ALA A 68 6.99 -8.54 0.40
C ALA A 68 5.65 -9.19 0.75
N VAL A 69 4.70 -8.40 1.23
CA VAL A 69 3.35 -8.88 1.55
C VAL A 69 2.64 -9.33 0.27
N SER A 70 2.71 -8.54 -0.79
CA SER A 70 2.08 -8.89 -2.08
C SER A 70 2.69 -10.16 -2.67
N ILE A 71 4.01 -10.32 -2.61
CA ILE A 71 4.70 -11.52 -3.07
C ILE A 71 4.22 -12.75 -2.27
N ALA A 72 4.11 -12.61 -0.95
CA ALA A 72 3.65 -13.70 -0.09
C ALA A 72 2.21 -14.11 -0.42
N PHE A 73 1.31 -13.15 -0.62
CA PHE A 73 -0.06 -13.45 -1.00
C PHE A 73 -0.15 -14.07 -2.39
N ALA A 74 0.66 -13.61 -3.35
CA ALA A 74 0.71 -14.21 -4.69
C ALA A 74 1.22 -15.65 -4.62
N ALA A 75 2.23 -15.90 -3.81
CA ALA A 75 2.78 -17.27 -3.64
C ALA A 75 1.75 -18.22 -3.02
N GLN A 76 0.85 -17.70 -2.19
CA GLN A 76 -0.22 -18.52 -1.58
C GLN A 76 -1.48 -18.61 -2.45
N GLY A 77 -1.48 -18.04 -3.65
CA GLY A 77 -2.64 -18.03 -4.52
C GLY A 77 -3.74 -17.06 -4.09
N LYS A 78 -3.45 -16.13 -3.19
CA LYS A 78 -4.42 -15.16 -2.67
C LYS A 78 -4.37 -13.81 -3.39
N LEU A 79 -3.39 -13.64 -4.28
CA LEU A 79 -3.30 -12.49 -5.19
C LEU A 79 -3.01 -13.04 -6.58
N GLU A 80 -3.74 -12.54 -7.58
CA GLU A 80 -3.54 -12.96 -8.96
C GLU A 80 -2.11 -12.62 -9.41
N GLN A 81 -1.46 -13.54 -10.11
CA GLN A 81 -0.09 -13.35 -10.58
C GLN A 81 0.03 -12.12 -11.48
N ASN A 82 -0.99 -11.86 -12.31
CA ASN A 82 -0.99 -10.71 -13.22
C ASN A 82 -1.22 -9.38 -12.49
N ALA A 83 -1.69 -9.38 -11.25
CA ALA A 83 -1.83 -8.19 -10.44
C ALA A 83 -0.55 -7.82 -9.68
N LEU A 84 0.33 -8.80 -9.45
CA LEU A 84 1.52 -8.61 -8.62
C LEU A 84 2.43 -7.48 -9.12
N PRO A 85 2.80 -7.38 -10.40
CA PRO A 85 3.65 -6.29 -10.86
C PRO A 85 3.04 -4.91 -10.61
N GLY A 86 1.74 -4.76 -10.84
CA GLY A 86 1.03 -3.49 -10.59
C GLY A 86 1.01 -3.11 -9.12
N TYR A 87 0.83 -4.07 -8.24
CA TYR A 87 0.91 -3.84 -6.79
C TYR A 87 2.29 -3.34 -6.39
N ILE A 88 3.34 -4.01 -6.84
CA ILE A 88 4.72 -3.63 -6.51
C ILE A 88 5.04 -2.23 -7.04
N ILE A 89 4.69 -1.95 -8.29
CA ILE A 89 4.93 -0.63 -8.90
C ILE A 89 4.19 0.46 -8.12
N ALA A 90 2.93 0.24 -7.81
CA ALA A 90 2.12 1.20 -7.06
C ALA A 90 2.72 1.49 -5.68
N GLN A 91 3.14 0.45 -4.98
CA GLN A 91 3.76 0.56 -3.66
C GLN A 91 5.09 1.31 -3.72
N VAL A 92 5.95 0.96 -4.67
CA VAL A 92 7.25 1.62 -4.84
C VAL A 92 7.07 3.09 -5.20
N LEU A 93 6.11 3.42 -6.07
CA LEU A 93 5.80 4.80 -6.40
C LEU A 93 5.28 5.56 -5.17
N GLY A 94 4.43 4.93 -4.36
CA GLY A 94 3.88 5.55 -3.16
C GLY A 94 4.98 5.94 -2.17
N LEU A 95 5.92 5.04 -1.91
CA LEU A 95 7.01 5.34 -0.99
C LEU A 95 8.06 6.26 -1.59
N SER A 96 8.20 6.29 -2.91
CA SER A 96 9.22 7.10 -3.60
C SER A 96 8.89 8.59 -3.60
N LEU A 97 7.63 8.97 -3.39
CA LEU A 97 7.23 10.37 -3.32
C LEU A 97 7.72 11.07 -2.05
N ILE A 98 8.15 10.30 -1.06
CA ILE A 98 8.64 10.83 0.20
C ILE A 98 10.17 10.75 0.17
N HIS A 99 10.83 11.87 -0.05
CA HIS A 99 12.28 11.99 0.06
C HIS A 99 12.62 12.69 1.37
N ILE A 100 13.30 11.96 2.22
CA ILE A 100 13.75 12.53 3.48
C ILE A 100 15.25 12.40 3.59
#